data_093ded79b94acba784494005fc0624f5
#
_entry.id   093ded79b94acba784494005fc0624f5
#
_cell.length_a   1.000
_cell.length_b   1.000
_cell.length_c   1.000
_cell.angle_alpha   90.00
_cell.angle_beta   90.00
_cell.angle_gamma   90.00
#
_symmetry.space_group_name_H-M   'P 1'
#
loop_
_entity.id
_entity.type
_entity.pdbx_description
1 polymer ?
#
loop_
_entity_poly.entity_id
_entity_poly.type
_entity_poly.pdbx_seq_one_letter_code
_entity_poly.pdbx_strand_id
1 'polypeptide(L)'
;MVALPDYILMSAEEYLVWEPTQQQRYEYWDGEVVAMSGGTRNHNRISANFFKLLDDALADRSCEVYILDIKVQVEPGQKYFYPDVVVTCDDRDRDPQLIQFPCLIIEVLSPSTEAVDRGKKFAKYRQSPSLQEYVLVQVAQPGVEVFRRNEQGKWVLSEYNLDEILRLESVDVEIAIAHLYRQVQFETEATENSIDEQ
;
A
#
# COMPACT_ATOMS: atom_id res chain seq x y z
N MET A 1 10.26 -32.03 14.03
CA MET A 1 8.92 -31.43 14.03
C MET A 1 8.89 -30.45 12.85
N VAL A 2 8.20 -30.79 11.77
CA VAL A 2 8.02 -29.91 10.64
C VAL A 2 6.95 -28.91 11.10
N ALA A 3 7.30 -27.62 11.20
CA ALA A 3 6.32 -26.57 11.42
C ALA A 3 5.34 -26.63 10.23
N LEU A 4 4.07 -26.84 10.52
CA LEU A 4 3.02 -26.68 9.52
C LEU A 4 3.07 -25.20 9.07
N PRO A 5 2.94 -24.91 7.78
CA PRO A 5 2.84 -23.53 7.34
C PRO A 5 1.62 -22.89 8.01
N ASP A 6 1.78 -21.66 8.49
CA ASP A 6 0.73 -20.86 9.15
C ASP A 6 -0.35 -20.40 8.14
N TYR A 7 -0.81 -21.28 7.27
CA TYR A 7 -1.88 -21.01 6.32
C TYR A 7 -3.19 -21.57 6.86
N ILE A 8 -4.10 -20.67 7.17
CA ILE A 8 -5.49 -21.02 7.44
C ILE A 8 -6.20 -21.03 6.08
N LEU A 9 -6.85 -22.14 5.74
CA LEU A 9 -7.65 -22.26 4.54
C LEU A 9 -9.13 -22.10 4.88
N MET A 10 -9.83 -21.21 4.19
CA MET A 10 -11.27 -21.01 4.33
C MET A 10 -11.88 -20.40 3.07
N SER A 11 -13.21 -20.45 2.95
CA SER A 11 -13.91 -19.70 1.90
C SER A 11 -13.90 -18.19 2.16
N ALA A 12 -14.20 -17.40 1.14
CA ALA A 12 -14.28 -15.95 1.30
C ALA A 12 -15.40 -15.53 2.26
N GLU A 13 -16.53 -16.23 2.24
CA GLU A 13 -17.64 -15.98 3.17
C GLU A 13 -17.22 -16.26 4.61
N GLU A 14 -16.53 -17.37 4.86
CA GLU A 14 -16.00 -17.71 6.18
C GLU A 14 -14.98 -16.68 6.64
N TYR A 15 -14.08 -16.22 5.74
CA TYR A 15 -13.08 -15.19 6.05
C TYR A 15 -13.74 -13.87 6.45
N LEU A 16 -14.74 -13.39 5.71
CA LEU A 16 -15.41 -12.13 6.00
C LEU A 16 -16.15 -12.12 7.35
N VAL A 17 -16.55 -13.29 7.84
CA VAL A 17 -17.18 -13.45 9.18
C VAL A 17 -16.11 -13.62 10.26
N TRP A 18 -15.05 -14.38 9.97
CA TRP A 18 -14.00 -14.73 10.92
C TRP A 18 -13.02 -13.61 11.18
N GLU A 19 -12.52 -12.93 10.10
CA GLU A 19 -11.44 -11.95 10.20
C GLU A 19 -11.76 -10.77 11.14
N PRO A 20 -12.97 -10.17 11.15
CA PRO A 20 -13.31 -9.07 12.06
C PRO A 20 -13.28 -9.45 13.54
N THR A 21 -13.29 -10.75 13.86
CA THR A 21 -13.22 -11.24 15.25
C THR A 21 -11.79 -11.44 15.75
N GLN A 22 -10.80 -11.26 14.88
CA GLN A 22 -9.39 -11.48 15.21
C GLN A 22 -8.75 -10.24 15.82
N GLN A 23 -7.69 -10.44 16.64
CA GLN A 23 -6.94 -9.34 17.25
C GLN A 23 -5.95 -8.67 16.28
N GLN A 24 -5.59 -9.35 15.20
CA GLN A 24 -4.71 -8.84 14.14
C GLN A 24 -5.41 -8.96 12.79
N ARG A 25 -4.91 -8.23 11.79
CA ARG A 25 -5.43 -8.28 10.44
C ARG A 25 -4.86 -9.42 9.63
N TYR A 26 -5.69 -9.95 8.76
CA TYR A 26 -5.31 -11.03 7.84
C TYR A 26 -5.76 -10.67 6.42
N GLU A 27 -4.89 -10.88 5.46
CA GLU A 27 -5.24 -10.80 4.04
C GLU A 27 -5.81 -12.15 3.57
N TYR A 28 -6.61 -12.10 2.52
CA TYR A 28 -7.21 -13.28 1.90
C TYR A 28 -6.77 -13.43 0.44
N TRP A 29 -6.21 -14.59 0.11
CA TRP A 29 -5.58 -14.90 -1.17
C TRP A 29 -6.13 -16.21 -1.74
N ASP A 30 -7.23 -16.16 -2.52
CA ASP A 30 -7.78 -17.35 -3.20
C ASP A 30 -7.97 -18.58 -2.26
N GLY A 31 -8.44 -18.37 -1.05
CA GLY A 31 -8.63 -19.43 -0.05
C GLY A 31 -7.58 -19.46 1.06
N GLU A 32 -6.42 -18.85 0.86
CA GLU A 32 -5.38 -18.75 1.88
C GLU A 32 -5.54 -17.48 2.71
N VAL A 33 -5.43 -17.62 4.01
CA VAL A 33 -5.46 -16.51 4.97
C VAL A 33 -4.05 -16.26 5.49
N VAL A 34 -3.56 -15.04 5.30
CA VAL A 34 -2.18 -14.64 5.62
C VAL A 34 -2.19 -13.54 6.67
N ALA A 35 -1.53 -13.78 7.79
CA ALA A 35 -1.39 -12.78 8.85
C ALA A 35 -0.55 -11.58 8.37
N MET A 36 -1.00 -10.38 8.67
CA MET A 36 -0.22 -9.17 8.42
C MET A 36 0.85 -9.00 9.50
N SER A 37 2.04 -8.60 9.08
CA SER A 37 3.12 -8.23 10.00
C SER A 37 3.00 -6.76 10.40
N GLY A 38 3.51 -6.41 11.60
CA GLY A 38 3.58 -5.01 12.03
C GLY A 38 4.61 -4.21 11.23
N GLY A 39 4.34 -2.92 11.04
CA GLY A 39 5.25 -1.99 10.37
C GLY A 39 6.29 -1.35 11.30
N THR A 40 7.36 -0.78 10.71
CA THR A 40 8.36 0.02 11.43
C THR A 40 7.84 1.45 11.68
N ARG A 41 8.57 2.22 12.51
CA ARG A 41 8.26 3.65 12.73
C ARG A 41 8.33 4.46 11.43
N ASN A 42 9.30 4.20 10.56
CA ASN A 42 9.43 4.87 9.27
C ASN A 42 8.28 4.51 8.34
N HIS A 43 7.92 3.23 8.25
CA HIS A 43 6.76 2.76 7.48
C HIS A 43 5.48 3.50 7.91
N ASN A 44 5.17 3.49 9.21
CA ASN A 44 3.99 4.20 9.73
C ASN A 44 4.06 5.72 9.48
N ARG A 45 5.25 6.33 9.61
CA ARG A 45 5.43 7.77 9.34
C ARG A 45 5.16 8.13 7.88
N ILE A 46 5.68 7.34 6.95
CA ILE A 46 5.47 7.55 5.50
C ILE A 46 4.00 7.38 5.15
N SER A 47 3.35 6.31 5.63
CA SER A 47 1.91 6.08 5.42
C SER A 47 1.07 7.24 5.94
N ALA A 48 1.36 7.72 7.15
CA ALA A 48 0.66 8.86 7.75
C ALA A 48 0.90 10.19 7.01
N ASN A 49 2.13 10.43 6.52
CA ASN A 49 2.43 11.61 5.71
C ASN A 49 1.67 11.56 4.38
N PHE A 50 1.64 10.41 3.72
CA PHE A 50 0.92 10.22 2.46
C PHE A 50 -0.58 10.44 2.64
N PHE A 51 -1.18 9.78 3.65
CA PHE A 51 -2.58 9.96 4.01
C PHE A 51 -2.92 11.44 4.21
N LYS A 52 -2.16 12.12 5.07
CA LYS A 52 -2.42 13.53 5.38
C LYS A 52 -2.37 14.42 4.14
N LEU A 53 -1.36 14.25 3.28
CA LEU A 53 -1.20 15.08 2.08
C LEU A 53 -2.33 14.85 1.07
N LEU A 54 -2.80 13.61 0.93
CA LEU A 54 -3.94 13.28 0.07
C LEU A 54 -5.26 13.77 0.66
N ASP A 55 -5.50 13.55 1.96
CA ASP A 55 -6.72 13.96 2.65
C ASP A 55 -6.89 15.48 2.60
N ASP A 56 -5.82 16.23 2.89
CA ASP A 56 -5.80 17.70 2.76
C ASP A 56 -6.09 18.16 1.30
N ALA A 57 -5.50 17.48 0.29
CA ALA A 57 -5.66 17.87 -1.12
C ALA A 57 -7.04 17.50 -1.71
N LEU A 58 -7.70 16.49 -1.15
CA LEU A 58 -8.98 15.95 -1.64
C LEU A 58 -10.18 16.39 -0.80
N ALA A 59 -9.99 17.21 0.25
CA ALA A 59 -11.00 17.60 1.21
C ALA A 59 -12.28 18.22 0.59
N ASP A 60 -12.15 18.92 -0.56
CA ASP A 60 -13.27 19.56 -1.26
C ASP A 60 -13.75 18.73 -2.49
N ARG A 61 -13.33 17.46 -2.61
CA ARG A 61 -13.69 16.56 -3.71
C ARG A 61 -14.54 15.40 -3.22
N SER A 62 -15.18 14.69 -4.13
CA SER A 62 -15.94 13.46 -3.84
C SER A 62 -15.05 12.22 -3.70
N CYS A 63 -13.81 12.39 -3.24
CA CYS A 63 -12.87 11.31 -3.02
C CYS A 63 -12.63 11.10 -1.53
N GLU A 64 -12.52 9.86 -1.12
CA GLU A 64 -12.25 9.48 0.26
C GLU A 64 -10.89 8.79 0.35
N VAL A 65 -10.09 9.19 1.33
CA VAL A 65 -8.77 8.63 1.61
C VAL A 65 -8.83 7.80 2.87
N TYR A 66 -8.30 6.58 2.83
CA TYR A 66 -8.24 5.71 3.99
C TYR A 66 -6.80 5.23 4.22
N ILE A 67 -6.46 5.00 5.49
CA ILE A 67 -5.15 4.55 5.91
C ILE A 67 -5.28 3.29 6.77
N LEU A 68 -4.47 2.27 6.49
CA LEU A 68 -4.42 1.02 7.25
C LEU A 68 -5.83 0.38 7.41
N ASP A 69 -5.98 -0.61 8.18
CA ASP A 69 -7.23 -1.23 8.70
C ASP A 69 -8.52 -1.16 7.82
N ILE A 70 -8.48 -0.65 6.59
CA ILE A 70 -9.59 -0.74 5.64
C ILE A 70 -9.31 -1.82 4.59
N LYS A 71 -10.25 -2.69 4.40
CA LYS A 71 -10.15 -3.82 3.48
C LYS A 71 -10.45 -3.39 2.06
N VAL A 72 -9.65 -3.81 1.10
CA VAL A 72 -9.90 -3.62 -0.33
C VAL A 72 -10.25 -4.96 -0.96
N GLN A 73 -11.39 -5.03 -1.63
CA GLN A 73 -11.78 -6.16 -2.46
C GLN A 73 -11.19 -5.99 -3.85
N VAL A 74 -10.25 -6.85 -4.21
CA VAL A 74 -9.61 -6.78 -5.54
C VAL A 74 -10.41 -7.55 -6.58
N GLU A 75 -10.93 -8.71 -6.17
CA GLU A 75 -11.78 -9.57 -7.00
C GLU A 75 -12.89 -10.15 -6.13
N PRO A 76 -14.17 -9.98 -6.50
CA PRO A 76 -15.29 -10.41 -5.68
C PRO A 76 -15.20 -11.89 -5.26
N GLY A 77 -15.23 -12.10 -3.92
CA GLY A 77 -15.19 -13.43 -3.33
C GLY A 77 -13.85 -14.16 -3.42
N GLN A 78 -12.77 -13.50 -3.88
CA GLN A 78 -11.48 -14.17 -4.08
C GLN A 78 -10.31 -13.52 -3.35
N LYS A 79 -10.25 -12.18 -3.27
CA LYS A 79 -9.09 -11.48 -2.71
C LYS A 79 -9.49 -10.25 -1.93
N TYR A 80 -8.93 -10.17 -0.72
CA TYR A 80 -9.12 -9.04 0.20
C TYR A 80 -7.77 -8.67 0.79
N PHE A 81 -7.33 -7.43 0.54
CA PHE A 81 -6.05 -6.91 1.01
C PHE A 81 -6.25 -5.68 1.88
N TYR A 82 -5.21 -5.32 2.62
CA TYR A 82 -5.15 -4.11 3.43
C TYR A 82 -3.97 -3.24 2.96
N PRO A 83 -4.16 -2.35 1.99
CA PRO A 83 -3.11 -1.44 1.57
C PRO A 83 -2.81 -0.42 2.67
N ASP A 84 -1.59 0.13 2.64
CA ASP A 84 -1.20 1.17 3.59
C ASP A 84 -2.03 2.45 3.43
N VAL A 85 -2.29 2.87 2.18
CA VAL A 85 -3.22 3.96 1.87
C VAL A 85 -4.02 3.59 0.62
N VAL A 86 -5.30 3.91 0.63
CA VAL A 86 -6.20 3.74 -0.52
C VAL A 86 -7.07 4.96 -0.71
N VAL A 87 -7.35 5.29 -1.98
CA VAL A 87 -8.29 6.33 -2.35
C VAL A 87 -9.37 5.73 -3.23
N THR A 88 -10.61 6.08 -2.93
CA THR A 88 -11.76 5.86 -3.80
C THR A 88 -12.45 7.19 -4.11
N CYS A 89 -12.90 7.35 -5.36
CA CYS A 89 -13.71 8.49 -5.81
C CYS A 89 -15.03 7.99 -6.41
N ASP A 90 -15.45 6.77 -6.07
CA ASP A 90 -16.63 6.13 -6.64
C ASP A 90 -17.77 6.09 -5.62
N ASP A 91 -18.88 6.75 -5.93
CA ASP A 91 -20.09 6.82 -5.07
C ASP A 91 -20.72 5.44 -4.77
N ARG A 92 -20.28 4.38 -5.45
CA ARG A 92 -20.71 3.00 -5.17
C ARG A 92 -20.01 2.37 -3.99
N ASP A 93 -18.88 2.92 -3.54
CA ASP A 93 -18.18 2.48 -2.33
C ASP A 93 -18.94 2.96 -1.09
N ARG A 94 -19.88 2.15 -0.65
CA ARG A 94 -20.76 2.45 0.51
C ARG A 94 -20.68 1.43 1.61
N ASP A 95 -19.90 0.37 1.41
CA ASP A 95 -19.69 -0.63 2.45
C ASP A 95 -18.82 -0.03 3.58
N PRO A 96 -19.24 -0.07 4.85
CA PRO A 96 -18.50 0.56 5.94
C PRO A 96 -17.16 -0.11 6.27
N GLN A 97 -16.88 -1.29 5.71
CA GLN A 97 -15.70 -2.09 6.03
C GLN A 97 -14.86 -2.47 4.81
N LEU A 98 -15.30 -2.11 3.60
CA LEU A 98 -14.76 -2.64 2.37
C LEU A 98 -14.77 -1.61 1.25
N ILE A 99 -13.61 -1.38 0.62
CA ILE A 99 -13.49 -0.62 -0.62
C ILE A 99 -13.50 -1.59 -1.80
N GLN A 100 -14.37 -1.34 -2.77
CA GLN A 100 -14.56 -2.18 -3.95
C GLN A 100 -14.07 -1.50 -5.24
N PHE A 101 -13.99 -0.18 -5.26
CA PHE A 101 -13.66 0.61 -6.44
C PHE A 101 -12.49 1.58 -6.19
N PRO A 102 -11.33 1.09 -5.70
CA PRO A 102 -10.19 1.95 -5.47
C PRO A 102 -9.69 2.53 -6.80
N CYS A 103 -9.36 3.83 -6.83
CA CYS A 103 -8.68 4.46 -7.96
C CYS A 103 -7.16 4.56 -7.78
N LEU A 104 -6.69 4.63 -6.54
CA LEU A 104 -5.29 4.72 -6.15
C LEU A 104 -5.02 3.81 -4.96
N ILE A 105 -3.94 3.02 -5.05
CA ILE A 105 -3.43 2.21 -3.95
C ILE A 105 -1.96 2.54 -3.72
N ILE A 106 -1.57 2.65 -2.46
CA ILE A 106 -0.20 2.94 -2.04
C ILE A 106 0.24 1.88 -1.05
N GLU A 107 1.38 1.25 -1.31
CA GLU A 107 2.06 0.33 -0.41
C GLU A 107 3.42 0.92 -0.03
N VAL A 108 3.70 0.96 1.26
CA VAL A 108 4.98 1.40 1.80
C VAL A 108 5.84 0.16 2.03
N LEU A 109 6.87 0.00 1.24
CA LEU A 109 7.66 -1.21 1.16
C LEU A 109 8.41 -1.48 2.48
N SER A 110 8.31 -2.70 2.97
CA SER A 110 9.15 -3.19 4.06
C SER A 110 10.05 -4.33 3.55
N PRO A 111 11.18 -4.60 4.17
CA PRO A 111 12.06 -5.72 3.75
C PRO A 111 11.35 -7.07 3.71
N SER A 112 10.29 -7.25 4.54
CA SER A 112 9.53 -8.50 4.60
C SER A 112 8.44 -8.62 3.54
N THR A 113 7.90 -7.50 3.04
CA THR A 113 6.74 -7.50 2.12
C THR A 113 7.08 -7.05 0.70
N GLU A 114 8.19 -6.34 0.49
CA GLU A 114 8.57 -5.74 -0.79
C GLU A 114 8.42 -6.67 -1.99
N ALA A 115 8.92 -7.90 -1.90
CA ALA A 115 8.83 -8.87 -3.00
C ALA A 115 7.38 -9.27 -3.32
N VAL A 116 6.51 -9.28 -2.31
CA VAL A 116 5.08 -9.57 -2.46
C VAL A 116 4.35 -8.39 -3.07
N ASP A 117 4.62 -7.17 -2.57
CA ASP A 117 3.99 -5.93 -3.02
C ASP A 117 4.35 -5.62 -4.47
N ARG A 118 5.66 -5.75 -4.85
CA ARG A 118 6.15 -5.57 -6.22
C ARG A 118 5.64 -6.64 -7.19
N GLY A 119 5.37 -7.83 -6.72
CA GLY A 119 5.03 -8.98 -7.54
C GLY A 119 3.58 -9.42 -7.43
N LYS A 120 3.31 -10.24 -6.42
CA LYS A 120 2.01 -10.93 -6.28
C LYS A 120 0.86 -9.95 -6.05
N LYS A 121 0.99 -8.96 -5.15
CA LYS A 121 -0.06 -7.97 -4.88
C LYS A 121 -0.34 -7.13 -6.12
N PHE A 122 0.70 -6.56 -6.76
CA PHE A 122 0.52 -5.77 -7.98
C PHE A 122 -0.16 -6.59 -9.08
N ALA A 123 0.23 -7.87 -9.27
CA ALA A 123 -0.41 -8.74 -10.26
C ALA A 123 -1.91 -8.94 -10.00
N LYS A 124 -2.36 -8.81 -8.76
CA LYS A 124 -3.76 -8.90 -8.37
C LYS A 124 -4.46 -7.55 -8.46
N TYR A 125 -3.90 -6.51 -7.86
CA TYR A 125 -4.47 -5.15 -7.88
C TYR A 125 -4.73 -4.64 -9.30
N ARG A 126 -3.81 -4.86 -10.24
CA ARG A 126 -4.00 -4.44 -11.64
C ARG A 126 -5.17 -5.08 -12.37
N GLN A 127 -5.80 -6.11 -11.80
CA GLN A 127 -7.01 -6.73 -12.35
C GLN A 127 -8.26 -5.93 -12.00
N SER A 128 -8.21 -5.08 -10.96
CA SER A 128 -9.32 -4.18 -10.62
C SER A 128 -9.53 -3.16 -11.74
N PRO A 129 -10.74 -3.08 -12.32
CA PRO A 129 -11.03 -2.14 -13.41
C PRO A 129 -10.97 -0.67 -12.98
N SER A 130 -11.28 -0.37 -11.71
CA SER A 130 -11.30 0.98 -11.16
C SER A 130 -9.91 1.52 -10.87
N LEU A 131 -8.94 0.63 -10.56
CA LEU A 131 -7.59 1.05 -10.21
C LEU A 131 -6.86 1.68 -11.40
N GLN A 132 -6.39 2.90 -11.21
CA GLN A 132 -5.65 3.68 -12.20
C GLN A 132 -4.17 3.81 -11.84
N GLU A 133 -3.83 3.86 -10.56
CA GLU A 133 -2.44 3.98 -10.10
C GLU A 133 -2.16 3.05 -8.91
N TYR A 134 -0.97 2.45 -8.95
CA TYR A 134 -0.40 1.67 -7.86
C TYR A 134 0.97 2.24 -7.52
N VAL A 135 1.15 2.68 -6.29
CA VAL A 135 2.33 3.39 -5.82
C VAL A 135 3.09 2.54 -4.82
N LEU A 136 4.39 2.43 -5.00
CA LEU A 136 5.31 1.78 -4.08
C LEU A 136 6.26 2.82 -3.50
N VAL A 137 6.34 2.91 -2.18
CA VAL A 137 7.16 3.88 -1.47
C VAL A 137 8.27 3.18 -0.71
N GLN A 138 9.51 3.54 -0.98
CA GLN A 138 10.67 2.93 -0.32
C GLN A 138 10.82 3.46 1.12
N VAL A 139 11.17 2.58 2.07
CA VAL A 139 11.38 2.94 3.49
C VAL A 139 12.85 3.20 3.80
N ALA A 140 13.76 2.47 3.15
CA ALA A 140 15.20 2.52 3.45
C ALA A 140 15.89 3.77 2.91
N GLN A 141 15.38 4.34 1.83
CA GLN A 141 15.87 5.54 1.16
C GLN A 141 14.71 6.27 0.49
N PRO A 142 14.82 7.58 0.20
CA PRO A 142 13.78 8.27 -0.56
C PRO A 142 13.66 7.72 -1.97
N GLY A 143 12.43 7.35 -2.35
CA GLY A 143 12.13 6.84 -3.68
C GLY A 143 10.68 6.39 -3.76
N VAL A 144 10.00 6.75 -4.85
CA VAL A 144 8.62 6.38 -5.12
C VAL A 144 8.51 5.85 -6.55
N GLU A 145 7.86 4.72 -6.71
CA GLU A 145 7.54 4.13 -8.00
C GLU A 145 6.04 4.19 -8.22
N VAL A 146 5.63 4.64 -9.39
CA VAL A 146 4.22 4.73 -9.77
C VAL A 146 3.99 3.86 -10.98
N PHE A 147 3.16 2.84 -10.83
CA PHE A 147 2.59 2.13 -11.95
C PHE A 147 1.26 2.78 -12.30
N ARG A 148 1.17 3.36 -13.50
CA ARG A 148 -0.03 4.05 -13.99
C ARG A 148 -0.63 3.31 -15.17
N ARG A 149 -1.96 3.17 -15.17
CA ARG A 149 -2.70 2.60 -16.27
C ARG A 149 -2.91 3.66 -17.35
N ASN A 150 -2.39 3.44 -18.56
CA ASN A 150 -2.59 4.38 -19.67
C ASN A 150 -3.92 4.10 -20.41
N GLU A 151 -4.25 4.94 -21.40
CA GLU A 151 -5.47 4.85 -22.21
C GLU A 151 -5.61 3.50 -22.95
N GLN A 152 -4.51 2.80 -23.24
CA GLN A 152 -4.50 1.48 -23.84
C GLN A 152 -4.64 0.33 -22.80
N GLY A 153 -4.84 0.68 -21.52
CA GLY A 153 -4.94 -0.28 -20.41
C GLY A 153 -3.62 -0.92 -19.99
N LYS A 154 -2.50 -0.37 -20.45
CA LYS A 154 -1.16 -0.85 -20.08
C LYS A 154 -0.65 -0.11 -18.85
N TRP A 155 0.08 -0.81 -18.00
CA TRP A 155 0.75 -0.24 -16.83
C TRP A 155 2.14 0.28 -17.21
N VAL A 156 2.37 1.55 -16.94
CA VAL A 156 3.62 2.26 -17.22
C VAL A 156 4.25 2.65 -15.89
N LEU A 157 5.52 2.31 -15.70
CA LEU A 157 6.30 2.67 -14.52
C LEU A 157 6.92 4.05 -14.70
N SER A 158 6.81 4.88 -13.67
CA SER A 158 7.58 6.11 -13.46
C SER A 158 8.22 6.08 -12.08
N GLU A 159 9.44 6.59 -11.96
CA GLU A 159 10.20 6.65 -10.72
C GLU A 159 10.41 8.11 -10.33
N TYR A 160 10.37 8.40 -9.04
CA TYR A 160 10.54 9.74 -8.48
C TYR A 160 11.52 9.71 -7.30
N ASN A 161 12.45 10.66 -7.31
CA ASN A 161 13.47 10.87 -6.28
C ASN A 161 13.10 12.01 -5.33
N LEU A 162 13.91 12.23 -4.29
CA LEU A 162 13.63 13.17 -3.20
C LEU A 162 13.28 14.59 -3.65
N ASP A 163 13.98 15.11 -4.67
CA ASP A 163 13.85 16.50 -5.12
C ASP A 163 12.75 16.69 -6.18
N GLU A 164 12.00 15.64 -6.49
CA GLU A 164 10.97 15.64 -7.53
C GLU A 164 9.56 15.83 -6.95
N ILE A 165 8.65 16.19 -7.84
CA ILE A 165 7.21 16.29 -7.54
C ILE A 165 6.52 15.06 -8.11
N LEU A 166 5.96 14.26 -7.22
CA LEU A 166 5.09 13.14 -7.56
C LEU A 166 3.77 13.68 -8.09
N ARG A 167 3.39 13.25 -9.29
CA ARG A 167 2.07 13.55 -9.85
C ARG A 167 1.21 12.30 -9.85
N LEU A 168 0.10 12.35 -9.13
CA LEU A 168 -0.94 11.33 -9.06
C LEU A 168 -2.10 11.73 -9.97
N GLU A 169 -2.10 11.20 -11.19
CA GLU A 169 -3.07 11.60 -12.23
C GLU A 169 -4.48 11.08 -11.92
N SER A 170 -4.60 9.93 -11.28
CA SER A 170 -5.90 9.32 -10.91
C SER A 170 -6.75 10.22 -10.00
N VAL A 171 -6.10 11.09 -9.24
CA VAL A 171 -6.74 12.01 -8.29
C VAL A 171 -6.35 13.47 -8.52
N ASP A 172 -5.57 13.77 -9.56
CA ASP A 172 -5.08 15.10 -9.92
C ASP A 172 -4.45 15.85 -8.72
N VAL A 173 -3.47 15.20 -8.08
CA VAL A 173 -2.74 15.73 -6.92
C VAL A 173 -1.24 15.70 -7.21
N GLU A 174 -0.55 16.75 -6.80
CA GLU A 174 0.91 16.87 -6.86
C GLU A 174 1.49 16.93 -5.44
N ILE A 175 2.51 16.12 -5.16
CA ILE A 175 3.15 15.98 -3.86
C ILE A 175 4.66 16.08 -4.03
N ALA A 176 5.32 17.02 -3.36
CA ALA A 176 6.77 17.00 -3.26
C ALA A 176 7.24 15.77 -2.47
N ILE A 177 8.09 14.95 -3.07
CA ILE A 177 8.58 13.70 -2.43
C ILE A 177 9.18 13.98 -1.04
N ALA A 178 9.88 15.10 -0.88
CA ALA A 178 10.44 15.50 0.42
C ALA A 178 9.38 15.60 1.56
N HIS A 179 8.12 15.90 1.23
CA HIS A 179 7.05 15.95 2.22
C HIS A 179 6.61 14.56 2.69
N LEU A 180 6.70 13.54 1.83
CA LEU A 180 6.42 12.15 2.21
C LEU A 180 7.42 11.64 3.24
N TYR A 181 8.68 12.07 3.11
CA TYR A 181 9.78 11.65 3.99
C TYR A 181 10.03 12.60 5.17
N ARG A 182 9.12 13.54 5.41
CA ARG A 182 9.23 14.44 6.56
C ARG A 182 9.23 13.66 7.87
N GLN A 183 10.24 13.88 8.72
CA GLN A 183 10.47 13.18 10.00
C GLN A 183 10.75 11.67 9.86
N VAL A 184 11.10 11.19 8.68
CA VAL A 184 11.65 9.85 8.47
C VAL A 184 13.15 9.90 8.78
N GLN A 185 13.64 8.90 9.50
CA GLN A 185 15.06 8.78 9.83
C GLN A 185 15.66 7.64 9.03
N PHE A 186 16.55 7.97 8.10
CA PHE A 186 17.31 6.98 7.37
C PHE A 186 18.53 6.57 8.19
N GLU A 187 18.89 5.29 8.17
CA GLU A 187 20.15 4.82 8.73
C GLU A 187 21.28 5.43 7.90
N THR A 188 22.09 6.30 8.52
CA THR A 188 23.37 6.71 7.93
C THR A 188 24.28 5.53 8.00
N GLU A 189 24.87 5.09 6.88
CA GLU A 189 25.98 4.16 6.89
C GLU A 189 27.03 4.70 7.84
N ALA A 190 27.20 4.00 8.97
CA ALA A 190 28.31 4.29 9.88
C ALA A 190 29.59 4.06 9.08
N THR A 191 30.31 5.13 8.80
CA THR A 191 31.64 5.08 8.24
C THR A 191 32.47 4.10 9.07
N GLU A 192 32.70 2.88 8.54
CA GLU A 192 33.78 2.00 8.96
C GLU A 192 35.12 2.68 8.62
N ASN A 193 35.52 3.63 9.47
CA ASN A 193 36.86 4.20 9.44
C ASN A 193 37.29 4.51 10.86
N SER A 194 37.74 3.49 11.57
CA SER A 194 38.71 3.64 12.64
C SER A 194 39.18 2.26 13.15
N ILE A 195 39.90 1.51 12.34
CA ILE A 195 40.90 0.55 12.86
C ILE A 195 42.06 0.61 11.89
N ASP A 196 42.97 1.53 12.16
CA ASP A 196 44.39 1.38 11.91
C ASP A 196 45.09 2.57 12.56
N GLU A 197 45.59 2.33 13.74
CA GLU A 197 46.84 2.92 14.31
C GLU A 197 46.89 2.60 15.81
N GLN A 198 47.51 1.48 16.16
CA GLN A 198 48.56 1.39 17.19
C GLN A 198 49.12 -0.03 17.30
#